data_0df50379202763df4c37cc07d2d9525d
#
_entry.id   0df50379202763df4c37cc07d2d9525d
#
_cell.length_a   1.000
_cell.length_b   1.000
_cell.length_c   1.000
_cell.angle_alpha   90.00
_cell.angle_beta   90.00
_cell.angle_gamma   90.00
#
_symmetry.space_group_name_H-M   'P 1'
#
loop_
_entity.id
_entity.type
_entity.pdbx_description
1 polymer ?
#
loop_
_entity_poly.entity_id
_entity_poly.type
_entity_poly.pdbx_seq_one_letter_code
_entity_poly.pdbx_strand_id
1 'polypeptide(L)'
;MKPGVYRGTVGTQAVNLAIGREGTDLTGAYFYERRGVDLPLTLGRRGETLVAQEEVWSGPGAGLKVTGCLTLSRVGAGLKGQWRRPDGGQPLPVTLAPLDVTRLPLNLPDSPGLRGLRTSAPLAFLKLNRPWVPAPDRTSVREPLTGLTYPRIPGGSAALNAALQDRQLLHAANALDCRSQLGDAPAGGDGYTLTAQVTFRGPRLLSVAENAGYYCGGAHPDAFDVGLILDRISGREVPITVIWPGVTAPRLNSLYLAGVKVGADCREALTDRDPTFTANLTPAGLAVTPTGLPHVAFACAETIVLPYASLRGWADPRGVYFRDLYPR
;
A
#
# COMPACT_ATOMS: atom_id res chain seq x y z
N MET A 1 -3.23 -9.98 -29.31
CA MET A 1 -4.23 -9.28 -28.46
C MET A 1 -3.61 -8.00 -27.96
N LYS A 2 -4.36 -6.91 -27.84
CA LYS A 2 -3.83 -5.60 -27.39
C LYS A 2 -3.87 -5.56 -25.83
N PRO A 3 -2.79 -5.18 -25.16
CA PRO A 3 -2.83 -4.83 -23.74
C PRO A 3 -3.87 -3.75 -23.46
N GLY A 4 -4.50 -3.80 -22.31
CA GLY A 4 -5.52 -2.83 -21.92
C GLY A 4 -6.43 -3.35 -20.82
N VAL A 5 -7.36 -2.50 -20.42
CA VAL A 5 -8.39 -2.84 -19.43
C VAL A 5 -9.70 -3.10 -20.17
N TYR A 6 -10.43 -4.09 -19.68
CA TYR A 6 -11.71 -4.52 -20.23
C TYR A 6 -12.73 -4.67 -19.09
N ARG A 7 -13.98 -4.34 -19.38
CA ARG A 7 -15.12 -4.52 -18.47
C ARG A 7 -16.21 -5.32 -19.16
N GLY A 8 -16.88 -6.16 -18.40
CA GLY A 8 -17.99 -6.96 -18.92
C GLY A 8 -18.45 -8.02 -17.93
N THR A 9 -18.74 -9.24 -18.42
CA THR A 9 -19.30 -10.29 -17.60
C THR A 9 -18.66 -11.64 -17.86
N VAL A 10 -18.63 -12.49 -16.79
CA VAL A 10 -18.47 -13.93 -16.84
C VAL A 10 -19.79 -14.54 -16.37
N GLY A 11 -20.53 -15.20 -17.26
CA GLY A 11 -21.93 -15.51 -17.01
C GLY A 11 -22.73 -14.23 -16.77
N THR A 12 -23.33 -14.13 -15.57
CA THR A 12 -24.09 -12.95 -15.13
C THR A 12 -23.28 -12.04 -14.19
N GLN A 13 -22.04 -12.40 -13.85
CA GLN A 13 -21.23 -11.66 -12.89
C GLN A 13 -20.41 -10.59 -13.59
N ALA A 14 -20.51 -9.34 -13.12
CA ALA A 14 -19.70 -8.23 -13.61
C ALA A 14 -18.22 -8.39 -13.23
N VAL A 15 -17.33 -8.18 -14.21
CA VAL A 15 -15.89 -8.32 -14.05
C VAL A 15 -15.13 -7.17 -14.70
N ASN A 16 -13.93 -6.92 -14.19
CA ASN A 16 -12.92 -6.08 -14.83
C ASN A 16 -11.66 -6.91 -15.02
N LEU A 17 -11.12 -6.91 -16.23
CA LEU A 17 -9.93 -7.63 -16.64
C LEU A 17 -8.86 -6.64 -17.09
N ALA A 18 -7.62 -6.82 -16.63
CA ALA A 18 -6.45 -6.16 -17.20
C ALA A 18 -5.57 -7.19 -17.90
N ILE A 19 -5.11 -6.83 -19.10
CA ILE A 19 -4.09 -7.58 -19.84
C ILE A 19 -2.90 -6.65 -20.00
N GLY A 20 -1.75 -7.05 -19.49
CA GLY A 20 -0.49 -6.35 -19.58
C GLY A 20 0.53 -7.13 -20.43
N ARG A 21 1.75 -6.64 -20.40
CA ARG A 21 2.90 -7.30 -20.98
C ARG A 21 4.13 -7.02 -20.11
N GLU A 22 4.87 -8.06 -19.82
CA GLU A 22 6.15 -7.98 -19.15
C GLU A 22 7.19 -8.63 -20.06
N GLY A 23 8.08 -7.80 -20.63
CA GLY A 23 8.96 -8.26 -21.72
C GLY A 23 8.16 -8.81 -22.92
N THR A 24 8.36 -10.08 -23.24
CA THR A 24 7.63 -10.80 -24.30
C THR A 24 6.33 -11.43 -23.82
N ASP A 25 6.18 -11.63 -22.51
CA ASP A 25 5.08 -12.40 -21.94
C ASP A 25 3.84 -11.55 -21.69
N LEU A 26 2.69 -12.17 -21.85
CA LEU A 26 1.42 -11.57 -21.47
C LEU A 26 1.18 -11.82 -19.99
N THR A 27 0.81 -10.77 -19.28
CA THR A 27 0.37 -10.84 -17.88
C THR A 27 -1.09 -10.41 -17.80
N GLY A 28 -1.80 -10.90 -16.80
CA GLY A 28 -3.18 -10.50 -16.61
C GLY A 28 -3.71 -10.85 -15.25
N ALA A 29 -4.75 -10.13 -14.89
CA ALA A 29 -5.58 -10.42 -13.73
C ALA A 29 -6.99 -9.90 -13.98
N TYR A 30 -7.97 -10.46 -13.29
CA TYR A 30 -9.31 -9.92 -13.29
C TYR A 30 -9.95 -10.03 -11.90
N PHE A 31 -11.01 -9.28 -11.67
CA PHE A 31 -11.79 -9.41 -10.44
C PHE A 31 -13.28 -9.30 -10.73
N TYR A 32 -14.07 -10.00 -9.91
CA TYR A 32 -15.51 -9.83 -9.84
C TYR A 32 -15.85 -8.57 -9.03
N GLU A 33 -16.61 -7.63 -9.61
CA GLU A 33 -16.92 -6.32 -8.97
C GLU A 33 -17.48 -6.49 -7.55
N ARG A 34 -18.25 -7.55 -7.32
CA ARG A 34 -18.85 -7.85 -6.01
C ARG A 34 -17.80 -8.25 -4.96
N ARG A 35 -16.68 -8.87 -5.36
CA ARG A 35 -15.67 -9.38 -4.43
C ARG A 35 -14.46 -8.47 -4.28
N GLY A 36 -14.05 -7.81 -5.36
CA GLY A 36 -12.91 -6.89 -5.36
C GLY A 36 -11.54 -7.56 -5.13
N VAL A 37 -11.45 -8.89 -5.25
CA VAL A 37 -10.21 -9.66 -5.12
C VAL A 37 -9.71 -10.00 -6.51
N ASP A 38 -8.45 -9.70 -6.80
CA ASP A 38 -7.84 -10.05 -8.07
C ASP A 38 -7.60 -11.56 -8.15
N LEU A 39 -7.88 -12.11 -9.32
CA LEU A 39 -7.60 -13.47 -9.72
C LEU A 39 -6.48 -13.39 -10.78
N PRO A 40 -5.25 -13.78 -10.45
CA PRO A 40 -4.15 -13.81 -11.40
C PRO A 40 -4.44 -14.77 -12.56
N LEU A 41 -3.93 -14.42 -13.73
CA LEU A 41 -4.07 -15.20 -14.95
C LEU A 41 -2.71 -15.55 -15.55
N THR A 42 -2.45 -16.84 -15.70
CA THR A 42 -1.38 -17.31 -16.58
C THR A 42 -1.89 -17.31 -18.01
N LEU A 43 -1.32 -16.45 -18.83
CA LEU A 43 -1.80 -16.16 -20.18
C LEU A 43 -0.97 -16.89 -21.24
N GLY A 44 -1.66 -17.51 -22.21
CA GLY A 44 -1.07 -18.13 -23.39
C GLY A 44 -1.86 -17.80 -24.65
N ARG A 45 -1.32 -18.18 -25.81
CA ARG A 45 -1.99 -18.03 -27.10
C ARG A 45 -2.10 -19.37 -27.81
N ARG A 46 -3.28 -19.58 -28.44
CA ARG A 46 -3.49 -20.69 -29.38
C ARG A 46 -4.04 -20.06 -30.67
N GLY A 47 -3.15 -19.77 -31.61
CA GLY A 47 -3.47 -18.93 -32.77
C GLY A 47 -3.91 -17.53 -32.35
N GLU A 48 -5.09 -17.11 -32.78
CA GLU A 48 -5.67 -15.80 -32.42
C GLU A 48 -6.41 -15.80 -31.07
N THR A 49 -6.59 -16.95 -30.47
CA THR A 49 -7.32 -17.12 -29.23
C THR A 49 -6.38 -16.97 -28.03
N LEU A 50 -6.78 -16.17 -27.05
CA LEU A 50 -6.14 -16.07 -25.73
C LEU A 50 -6.69 -17.21 -24.87
N VAL A 51 -5.78 -18.00 -24.32
CA VAL A 51 -6.10 -18.98 -23.29
C VAL A 51 -5.53 -18.46 -21.97
N ALA A 52 -6.33 -18.42 -20.93
CA ALA A 52 -5.92 -17.95 -19.61
C ALA A 52 -6.31 -18.99 -18.56
N GLN A 53 -5.38 -19.30 -17.67
CA GLN A 53 -5.64 -20.09 -16.48
C GLN A 53 -5.75 -19.17 -15.29
N GLU A 54 -6.84 -19.27 -14.56
CA GLU A 54 -7.07 -18.62 -13.29
C GLU A 54 -6.41 -19.46 -12.21
N GLU A 55 -5.47 -18.87 -11.49
CA GLU A 55 -4.69 -19.57 -10.48
C GLU A 55 -4.87 -18.88 -9.13
N VAL A 56 -5.14 -19.69 -8.11
CA VAL A 56 -5.32 -19.25 -6.74
C VAL A 56 -4.37 -20.01 -5.83
N TRP A 57 -3.73 -19.31 -4.91
CA TRP A 57 -2.90 -19.97 -3.91
C TRP A 57 -3.78 -20.80 -2.96
N SER A 58 -3.40 -22.05 -2.72
CA SER A 58 -4.20 -23.01 -1.95
C SER A 58 -3.59 -23.39 -0.59
N GLY A 59 -2.54 -22.67 -0.17
CA GLY A 59 -1.92 -22.84 1.15
C GLY A 59 -0.46 -23.29 1.09
N PRO A 60 0.24 -23.25 2.25
CA PRO A 60 1.62 -23.72 2.36
C PRO A 60 1.75 -25.17 1.89
N GLY A 61 2.72 -25.44 1.01
CA GLY A 61 2.99 -26.77 0.45
C GLY A 61 2.06 -27.24 -0.66
N ALA A 62 0.91 -26.59 -0.89
CA ALA A 62 -0.04 -26.96 -1.95
C ALA A 62 0.15 -26.15 -3.25
N GLY A 63 0.83 -25.01 -3.20
CA GLY A 63 1.14 -24.18 -4.36
C GLY A 63 -0.09 -23.51 -4.99
N LEU A 64 0.02 -23.17 -6.27
CA LEU A 64 -1.06 -22.58 -7.06
C LEU A 64 -2.01 -23.69 -7.56
N LYS A 65 -3.31 -23.42 -7.45
CA LYS A 65 -4.38 -24.27 -7.96
C LYS A 65 -5.12 -23.56 -9.09
N VAL A 66 -5.26 -24.21 -10.21
CA VAL A 66 -6.13 -23.72 -11.29
C VAL A 66 -7.59 -23.83 -10.87
N THR A 67 -8.31 -22.73 -10.85
CA THR A 67 -9.72 -22.63 -10.45
C THR A 67 -10.65 -22.33 -11.63
N GLY A 68 -10.09 -21.84 -12.74
CA GLY A 68 -10.82 -21.55 -13.96
C GLY A 68 -9.95 -21.46 -15.19
N CYS A 69 -10.57 -21.65 -16.35
CA CYS A 69 -9.92 -21.49 -17.65
C CYS A 69 -10.77 -20.58 -18.53
N LEU A 70 -10.17 -19.51 -19.05
CA LEU A 70 -10.81 -18.63 -20.04
C LEU A 70 -10.25 -18.92 -21.42
N THR A 71 -11.14 -18.91 -22.39
CA THR A 71 -10.80 -18.98 -23.81
C THR A 71 -11.46 -17.78 -24.48
N LEU A 72 -10.66 -16.80 -24.94
CA LEU A 72 -11.15 -15.51 -25.40
C LEU A 72 -10.66 -15.23 -26.83
N SER A 73 -11.55 -14.82 -27.69
CA SER A 73 -11.25 -14.37 -29.05
C SER A 73 -11.64 -12.91 -29.22
N ARG A 74 -10.94 -12.20 -30.08
CA ARG A 74 -11.24 -10.81 -30.41
C ARG A 74 -12.51 -10.71 -31.26
N VAL A 75 -13.44 -9.86 -30.84
CA VAL A 75 -14.65 -9.52 -31.61
C VAL A 75 -14.79 -8.01 -31.65
N GLY A 76 -14.48 -7.43 -32.80
CA GLY A 76 -14.35 -5.98 -32.93
C GLY A 76 -13.25 -5.42 -32.02
N ALA A 77 -13.59 -4.47 -31.17
CA ALA A 77 -12.69 -3.91 -30.17
C ALA A 77 -12.66 -4.73 -28.86
N GLY A 78 -13.64 -5.59 -28.63
CA GLY A 78 -13.81 -6.35 -27.40
C GLY A 78 -13.32 -7.79 -27.48
N LEU A 79 -13.59 -8.54 -26.40
CA LEU A 79 -13.27 -9.96 -26.27
C LEU A 79 -14.55 -10.74 -25.97
N LYS A 80 -14.71 -11.89 -26.62
CA LYS A 80 -15.79 -12.84 -26.34
C LYS A 80 -15.23 -14.25 -26.20
N GLY A 81 -15.88 -15.09 -25.40
CA GLY A 81 -15.46 -16.47 -25.21
C GLY A 81 -16.18 -17.16 -24.09
N GLN A 82 -15.47 -18.03 -23.40
CA GLN A 82 -16.03 -18.87 -22.36
C GLN A 82 -15.05 -18.98 -21.16
N TRP A 83 -15.62 -19.09 -19.99
CA TRP A 83 -14.95 -19.54 -18.78
C TRP A 83 -15.44 -20.94 -18.42
N ARG A 84 -14.54 -21.82 -17.98
CA ARG A 84 -14.84 -23.20 -17.58
C ARG A 84 -14.12 -23.56 -16.30
N ARG A 85 -14.73 -24.36 -15.47
CA ARG A 85 -14.03 -25.04 -14.36
C ARG A 85 -13.05 -26.09 -14.89
N PRO A 86 -11.91 -26.32 -14.20
CA PRO A 86 -10.95 -27.36 -14.59
C PRO A 86 -11.54 -28.77 -14.54
N ASP A 87 -12.42 -29.04 -13.58
CA ASP A 87 -13.11 -30.34 -13.36
C ASP A 87 -14.31 -30.56 -14.29
N GLY A 88 -14.56 -29.62 -15.22
CA GLY A 88 -15.70 -29.67 -16.12
C GLY A 88 -16.87 -28.81 -15.63
N GLY A 89 -18.04 -29.07 -16.19
CA GLY A 89 -19.25 -28.27 -15.92
C GLY A 89 -19.68 -27.42 -17.10
N GLN A 90 -20.83 -26.75 -16.95
CA GLN A 90 -21.36 -25.90 -18.01
C GLN A 90 -20.50 -24.68 -18.19
N PRO A 91 -20.02 -24.36 -19.40
CA PRO A 91 -19.24 -23.18 -19.65
C PRO A 91 -20.07 -21.91 -19.45
N LEU A 92 -19.46 -20.87 -18.87
CA LEU A 92 -20.08 -19.57 -18.71
C LEU A 92 -19.65 -18.67 -19.88
N PRO A 93 -20.57 -17.96 -20.53
CA PRO A 93 -20.21 -17.01 -21.58
C PRO A 93 -19.41 -15.83 -20.98
N VAL A 94 -18.42 -15.37 -21.73
CA VAL A 94 -17.63 -14.17 -21.38
C VAL A 94 -17.81 -13.14 -22.47
N THR A 95 -18.14 -11.92 -22.07
CA THR A 95 -18.22 -10.75 -22.97
C THR A 95 -17.57 -9.57 -22.31
N LEU A 96 -16.56 -8.99 -22.95
CA LEU A 96 -15.74 -7.91 -22.40
C LEU A 96 -15.58 -6.82 -23.46
N ALA A 97 -15.82 -5.58 -23.07
CA ALA A 97 -15.57 -4.37 -23.87
C ALA A 97 -14.32 -3.64 -23.35
N PRO A 98 -13.53 -2.99 -24.21
CA PRO A 98 -12.41 -2.18 -23.75
C PRO A 98 -12.91 -1.04 -22.85
N LEU A 99 -12.18 -0.76 -21.80
CA LEU A 99 -12.45 0.30 -20.83
C LEU A 99 -11.30 1.31 -20.84
N ASP A 100 -11.60 2.54 -21.20
CA ASP A 100 -10.65 3.65 -21.03
C ASP A 100 -10.74 4.19 -19.61
N VAL A 101 -9.85 3.70 -18.74
CA VAL A 101 -9.81 4.07 -17.30
C VAL A 101 -9.50 5.56 -17.12
N THR A 102 -8.80 6.18 -18.09
CA THR A 102 -8.40 7.59 -18.00
C THR A 102 -9.59 8.54 -18.10
N ARG A 103 -10.69 8.09 -18.71
CA ARG A 103 -11.93 8.86 -18.87
C ARG A 103 -12.93 8.69 -17.73
N LEU A 104 -12.66 7.78 -16.79
CA LEU A 104 -13.57 7.60 -15.68
C LEU A 104 -13.50 8.80 -14.72
N PRO A 105 -14.63 9.23 -14.12
CA PRO A 105 -14.63 10.28 -13.12
C PRO A 105 -13.88 9.84 -11.87
N LEU A 106 -13.33 10.79 -11.12
CA LEU A 106 -12.82 10.56 -9.78
C LEU A 106 -13.99 10.62 -8.79
N ASN A 107 -14.15 9.57 -8.00
CA ASN A 107 -15.14 9.48 -6.93
C ASN A 107 -14.55 9.82 -5.55
N LEU A 108 -13.22 9.96 -5.50
CA LEU A 108 -12.46 10.48 -4.36
C LEU A 108 -11.94 11.88 -4.68
N PRO A 109 -11.55 12.67 -3.67
CA PRO A 109 -10.78 13.89 -3.87
C PRO A 109 -9.57 13.63 -4.74
N ASP A 110 -9.31 14.54 -5.68
CA ASP A 110 -8.19 14.40 -6.60
C ASP A 110 -6.85 14.48 -5.85
N SER A 111 -5.97 13.53 -6.13
CA SER A 111 -4.65 13.44 -5.51
C SER A 111 -3.63 12.79 -6.45
N PRO A 112 -2.32 13.07 -6.26
CA PRO A 112 -1.26 12.43 -7.06
C PRO A 112 -1.31 10.91 -7.03
N GLY A 113 -1.51 10.30 -5.86
CA GLY A 113 -1.57 8.84 -5.70
C GLY A 113 -2.77 8.23 -6.43
N LEU A 114 -3.95 8.87 -6.37
CA LEU A 114 -5.13 8.40 -7.09
C LEU A 114 -4.92 8.45 -8.61
N ARG A 115 -4.31 9.54 -9.12
CA ARG A 115 -3.95 9.64 -10.55
C ARG A 115 -2.88 8.62 -10.94
N GLY A 116 -1.90 8.39 -10.04
CA GLY A 116 -0.88 7.36 -10.22
C GLY A 116 -1.49 5.95 -10.36
N LEU A 117 -2.37 5.56 -9.45
CA LEU A 117 -3.08 4.27 -9.53
C LEU A 117 -3.85 4.09 -10.84
N ARG A 118 -4.50 5.15 -11.34
CA ARG A 118 -5.24 5.11 -12.61
C ARG A 118 -4.37 4.63 -13.79
N THR A 119 -3.10 4.97 -13.79
CA THR A 119 -2.17 4.65 -14.88
C THR A 119 -1.33 3.41 -14.61
N SER A 120 -0.83 3.24 -13.38
CA SER A 120 0.11 2.16 -13.03
C SER A 120 -0.58 0.89 -12.55
N ALA A 121 -1.74 1.00 -11.89
CA ALA A 121 -2.48 -0.12 -11.31
C ALA A 121 -4.00 0.02 -11.54
N PRO A 122 -4.47 -0.07 -12.81
CA PRO A 122 -5.84 0.25 -13.16
C PRO A 122 -6.89 -0.61 -12.47
N LEU A 123 -6.60 -1.87 -12.13
CA LEU A 123 -7.54 -2.71 -11.36
C LEU A 123 -7.67 -2.21 -9.92
N ALA A 124 -6.57 -1.81 -9.28
CA ALA A 124 -6.60 -1.19 -7.96
C ALA A 124 -7.38 0.14 -8.00
N PHE A 125 -7.15 0.99 -9.02
CA PHE A 125 -7.92 2.20 -9.22
C PHE A 125 -9.43 1.91 -9.33
N LEU A 126 -9.84 0.95 -10.15
CA LEU A 126 -11.26 0.58 -10.32
C LEU A 126 -11.91 0.12 -9.01
N LYS A 127 -11.16 -0.53 -8.14
CA LYS A 127 -11.61 -0.98 -6.83
C LYS A 127 -11.69 0.16 -5.81
N LEU A 128 -10.67 1.02 -5.76
CA LEU A 128 -10.51 2.04 -4.72
C LEU A 128 -11.16 3.39 -5.03
N ASN A 129 -11.36 3.72 -6.31
CA ASN A 129 -12.02 4.96 -6.74
C ASN A 129 -13.55 4.91 -6.52
N ARG A 130 -13.94 4.84 -5.26
CA ARG A 130 -15.33 4.85 -4.78
C ARG A 130 -15.46 5.73 -3.55
N PRO A 131 -16.66 6.18 -3.16
CA PRO A 131 -16.81 6.94 -1.92
C PRO A 131 -16.32 6.15 -0.70
N TRP A 132 -15.45 6.78 0.11
CA TRP A 132 -14.99 6.24 1.38
C TRP A 132 -15.82 6.81 2.53
N VAL A 133 -15.84 6.11 3.67
CA VAL A 133 -16.72 6.42 4.79
C VAL A 133 -15.96 7.27 5.82
N PRO A 134 -16.30 8.57 5.97
CA PRO A 134 -15.69 9.39 7.01
C PRO A 134 -16.22 8.99 8.39
N ALA A 135 -15.37 9.10 9.41
CA ALA A 135 -15.80 9.05 10.80
C ALA A 135 -16.74 10.24 11.12
N PRO A 136 -17.62 10.13 12.13
CA PRO A 136 -18.56 11.20 12.48
C PRO A 136 -17.89 12.54 12.78
N ASP A 137 -16.73 12.53 13.42
CA ASP A 137 -15.91 13.70 13.75
C ASP A 137 -14.97 14.13 12.60
N ARG A 138 -14.98 13.41 11.49
CA ARG A 138 -14.14 13.62 10.30
C ARG A 138 -12.63 13.57 10.55
N THR A 139 -12.18 13.00 11.66
CA THR A 139 -10.76 12.86 11.98
C THR A 139 -10.11 11.67 11.28
N SER A 140 -10.91 10.79 10.70
CA SER A 140 -10.45 9.65 9.91
C SER A 140 -11.43 9.27 8.81
N VAL A 141 -10.96 8.45 7.87
CA VAL A 141 -11.76 7.91 6.77
C VAL A 141 -11.47 6.42 6.64
N ARG A 142 -12.52 5.60 6.49
CA ARG A 142 -12.42 4.16 6.26
C ARG A 142 -12.64 3.81 4.79
N GLU A 143 -11.70 3.06 4.21
CA GLU A 143 -11.85 2.47 2.88
C GLU A 143 -12.76 1.22 2.97
N PRO A 144 -13.84 1.12 2.18
CA PRO A 144 -14.86 0.10 2.39
C PRO A 144 -14.45 -1.34 2.08
N LEU A 145 -13.56 -1.59 1.11
CA LEU A 145 -13.18 -2.94 0.69
C LEU A 145 -12.19 -3.60 1.65
N THR A 146 -11.20 -2.84 2.07
CA THR A 146 -10.15 -3.34 2.96
C THR A 146 -10.50 -3.14 4.43
N GLY A 147 -11.41 -2.18 4.72
CA GLY A 147 -11.73 -1.76 6.08
C GLY A 147 -10.67 -0.84 6.70
N LEU A 148 -9.57 -0.58 6.02
CA LEU A 148 -8.48 0.24 6.54
C LEU A 148 -8.93 1.67 6.81
N THR A 149 -8.58 2.17 7.99
CA THR A 149 -8.89 3.53 8.43
C THR A 149 -7.60 4.35 8.48
N TYR A 150 -7.68 5.60 8.05
CA TYR A 150 -6.52 6.49 8.04
C TYR A 150 -6.90 7.91 8.47
N PRO A 151 -6.01 8.63 9.18
CA PRO A 151 -6.28 9.98 9.66
C PRO A 151 -6.64 10.99 8.55
N ARG A 152 -7.48 11.94 8.93
CA ARG A 152 -7.72 13.20 8.19
C ARG A 152 -7.64 14.36 9.16
N ILE A 153 -7.32 15.52 8.63
CA ILE A 153 -7.21 16.73 9.45
C ILE A 153 -8.36 17.67 9.09
N PRO A 154 -9.42 17.73 9.91
CA PRO A 154 -10.48 18.72 9.72
C PRO A 154 -9.91 20.13 9.68
N GLY A 155 -10.30 20.92 8.68
CA GLY A 155 -9.74 22.26 8.47
C GLY A 155 -8.28 22.32 7.99
N GLY A 156 -7.65 21.16 7.77
CA GLY A 156 -6.33 21.09 7.14
C GLY A 156 -6.36 21.46 5.66
N SER A 157 -5.19 21.79 5.09
CA SER A 157 -5.11 22.08 3.66
C SER A 157 -5.57 20.90 2.80
N ALA A 158 -6.08 21.20 1.60
CA ALA A 158 -6.42 20.16 0.63
C ALA A 158 -5.21 19.29 0.28
N ALA A 159 -4.03 19.90 0.15
CA ALA A 159 -2.79 19.20 -0.15
C ALA A 159 -2.37 18.23 0.97
N LEU A 160 -2.52 18.61 2.24
CA LEU A 160 -2.25 17.73 3.36
C LEU A 160 -3.19 16.52 3.36
N ASN A 161 -4.51 16.76 3.23
CA ASN A 161 -5.49 15.67 3.22
C ASN A 161 -5.36 14.78 1.96
N ALA A 162 -4.89 15.33 0.84
CA ALA A 162 -4.53 14.54 -0.34
C ALA A 162 -3.33 13.62 -0.06
N ALA A 163 -2.27 14.12 0.60
CA ALA A 163 -1.13 13.30 1.00
C ALA A 163 -1.53 12.17 1.95
N LEU A 164 -2.39 12.45 2.93
CA LEU A 164 -2.93 11.41 3.84
C LEU A 164 -3.82 10.40 3.09
N GLN A 165 -4.60 10.85 2.10
CA GLN A 165 -5.35 9.96 1.22
C GLN A 165 -4.43 9.06 0.38
N ASP A 166 -3.35 9.61 -0.15
CA ASP A 166 -2.39 8.85 -0.95
C ASP A 166 -1.68 7.76 -0.14
N ARG A 167 -1.38 8.04 1.13
CA ARG A 167 -0.88 6.99 2.05
C ARG A 167 -1.91 5.89 2.25
N GLN A 168 -3.16 6.24 2.50
CA GLN A 168 -4.24 5.26 2.64
C GLN A 168 -4.48 4.47 1.35
N LEU A 169 -4.39 5.09 0.18
CA LEU A 169 -4.46 4.41 -1.12
C LEU A 169 -3.36 3.37 -1.28
N LEU A 170 -2.13 3.71 -0.89
CA LEU A 170 -0.99 2.79 -0.92
C LEU A 170 -1.28 1.55 -0.06
N HIS A 171 -1.67 1.75 1.20
CA HIS A 171 -1.98 0.65 2.11
C HIS A 171 -3.19 -0.17 1.66
N ALA A 172 -4.23 0.49 1.13
CA ALA A 172 -5.40 -0.21 0.61
C ALA A 172 -5.06 -1.04 -0.64
N ALA A 173 -4.21 -0.54 -1.54
CA ALA A 173 -3.74 -1.31 -2.68
C ALA A 173 -2.91 -2.52 -2.23
N ASN A 174 -1.98 -2.36 -1.29
CA ASN A 174 -1.21 -3.46 -0.71
C ASN A 174 -2.09 -4.50 -0.02
N ALA A 175 -3.11 -4.07 0.72
CA ALA A 175 -4.06 -4.97 1.37
C ALA A 175 -4.89 -5.78 0.36
N LEU A 176 -5.28 -5.17 -0.77
CA LEU A 176 -5.99 -5.87 -1.85
C LEU A 176 -5.06 -6.86 -2.57
N ASP A 177 -3.81 -6.48 -2.81
CA ASP A 177 -2.80 -7.37 -3.41
C ASP A 177 -2.51 -8.55 -2.48
N CYS A 178 -2.27 -8.30 -1.20
CA CYS A 178 -2.11 -9.33 -0.17
C CYS A 178 -3.27 -10.33 -0.15
N ARG A 179 -4.51 -9.80 -0.19
CA ARG A 179 -5.72 -10.64 -0.22
C ARG A 179 -5.81 -11.49 -1.48
N SER A 180 -5.34 -10.99 -2.62
CA SER A 180 -5.33 -11.74 -3.88
C SER A 180 -4.35 -12.93 -3.84
N GLN A 181 -3.28 -12.82 -3.07
CA GLN A 181 -2.29 -13.88 -2.90
C GLN A 181 -2.75 -14.97 -1.94
N LEU A 182 -3.66 -14.67 -1.02
CA LEU A 182 -4.16 -15.63 -0.03
C LEU A 182 -5.24 -16.60 -0.58
N GLY A 183 -5.84 -16.30 -1.71
CA GLY A 183 -6.88 -17.13 -2.32
C GLY A 183 -8.09 -17.35 -1.41
N ASP A 184 -8.52 -18.62 -1.31
CA ASP A 184 -9.65 -19.05 -0.47
C ASP A 184 -9.23 -19.35 0.99
N ALA A 185 -8.07 -18.86 1.45
CA ALA A 185 -7.67 -19.03 2.84
C ALA A 185 -8.79 -18.51 3.76
N PRO A 186 -9.16 -19.25 4.82
CA PRO A 186 -10.25 -18.85 5.69
C PRO A 186 -10.01 -17.44 6.20
N ALA A 187 -11.06 -16.62 6.18
CA ALA A 187 -11.10 -15.22 6.58
C ALA A 187 -10.80 -14.99 8.08
N GLY A 188 -9.84 -15.70 8.63
CA GLY A 188 -9.44 -15.68 10.03
C GLY A 188 -8.09 -15.03 10.29
N GLY A 189 -7.39 -14.59 9.25
CA GLY A 189 -6.22 -13.75 9.37
C GLY A 189 -6.43 -12.58 8.40
N ASP A 190 -6.64 -11.40 8.91
CA ASP A 190 -6.67 -10.18 8.14
C ASP A 190 -5.30 -10.04 7.47
N GLY A 191 -5.13 -10.59 6.25
CA GLY A 191 -3.85 -10.69 5.55
C GLY A 191 -3.01 -9.40 5.62
N TYR A 192 -3.64 -8.26 5.88
CA TYR A 192 -2.98 -6.97 6.02
C TYR A 192 -3.71 -6.11 7.08
N THR A 193 -2.98 -5.65 8.08
CA THR A 193 -3.46 -4.75 9.12
C THR A 193 -2.72 -3.42 9.07
N LEU A 194 -3.37 -2.34 9.49
CA LEU A 194 -2.77 -1.01 9.56
C LEU A 194 -3.26 -0.26 10.79
N THR A 195 -2.33 0.25 11.56
CA THR A 195 -2.57 1.31 12.55
C THR A 195 -1.86 2.57 12.08
N ALA A 196 -2.59 3.66 11.93
CA ALA A 196 -2.04 4.96 11.56
C ALA A 196 -2.52 6.02 12.57
N GLN A 197 -1.58 6.70 13.21
CA GLN A 197 -1.86 7.65 14.28
C GLN A 197 -1.15 8.97 14.05
N VAL A 198 -1.87 10.09 14.28
CA VAL A 198 -1.24 11.41 14.34
C VAL A 198 -0.51 11.54 15.67
N THR A 199 0.82 11.60 15.62
CA THR A 199 1.70 11.63 16.80
C THR A 199 2.15 13.04 17.18
N PHE A 200 2.05 14.00 16.24
CA PHE A 200 2.41 15.39 16.48
C PHE A 200 1.58 16.35 15.60
N ARG A 201 1.17 17.49 16.18
CA ARG A 201 0.50 18.58 15.47
C ARG A 201 1.11 19.92 15.91
N GLY A 202 1.97 20.47 15.07
CA GLY A 202 2.46 21.85 15.21
C GLY A 202 1.73 22.82 14.25
N PRO A 203 2.08 24.11 14.25
CA PRO A 203 1.56 25.07 13.29
C PRO A 203 1.86 24.72 11.82
N ARG A 204 3.06 24.24 11.54
CA ARG A 204 3.54 23.89 10.18
C ARG A 204 3.76 22.39 9.98
N LEU A 205 4.02 21.63 11.04
CA LEU A 205 4.32 20.20 10.98
C LEU A 205 3.14 19.36 11.46
N LEU A 206 2.89 18.28 10.73
CA LEU A 206 2.08 17.14 11.15
C LEU A 206 2.98 15.91 11.14
N SER A 207 2.85 15.02 12.13
CA SER A 207 3.50 13.73 12.06
C SER A 207 2.52 12.60 12.27
N VAL A 208 2.74 11.50 11.53
CA VAL A 208 1.95 10.28 11.59
C VAL A 208 2.91 9.12 11.80
N ALA A 209 2.57 8.22 12.70
CA ALA A 209 3.20 6.90 12.81
C ALA A 209 2.25 5.85 12.20
N GLU A 210 2.78 5.02 11.34
CA GLU A 210 2.12 3.87 10.75
C GLU A 210 2.79 2.59 11.23
N ASN A 211 2.00 1.61 11.61
CA ASN A 211 2.43 0.24 11.83
C ASN A 211 1.55 -0.67 10.98
N ALA A 212 2.15 -1.45 10.11
CA ALA A 212 1.46 -2.42 9.28
C ALA A 212 2.00 -3.82 9.55
N GLY A 213 1.10 -4.77 9.79
CA GLY A 213 1.39 -6.19 9.86
C GLY A 213 0.72 -6.91 8.70
N TYR A 214 1.38 -7.91 8.13
CA TYR A 214 0.81 -8.64 7.01
C TYR A 214 1.26 -10.09 6.95
N TYR A 215 0.37 -10.92 6.41
CA TYR A 215 0.66 -12.26 5.94
C TYR A 215 -0.06 -12.46 4.62
N CYS A 216 0.70 -12.47 3.52
CA CYS A 216 0.17 -12.58 2.17
C CYS A 216 0.52 -13.92 1.52
N GLY A 217 0.70 -14.96 2.32
CA GLY A 217 1.29 -16.22 1.90
C GLY A 217 2.82 -16.20 2.07
N GLY A 218 3.45 -17.35 2.08
CA GLY A 218 4.88 -17.48 2.29
C GLY A 218 5.22 -18.14 3.63
N ALA A 219 6.49 -18.03 4.07
CA ALA A 219 7.00 -18.79 5.21
C ALA A 219 6.53 -18.25 6.57
N HIS A 220 6.31 -16.95 6.70
CA HIS A 220 5.95 -16.30 7.97
C HIS A 220 5.28 -14.95 7.76
N PRO A 221 4.52 -14.44 8.73
CA PRO A 221 4.06 -13.04 8.78
C PRO A 221 5.22 -12.07 8.82
N ASP A 222 4.96 -10.82 8.43
CA ASP A 222 5.92 -9.73 8.49
C ASP A 222 5.22 -8.43 8.93
N ALA A 223 6.02 -7.42 9.32
CA ALA A 223 5.53 -6.12 9.76
C ALA A 223 6.52 -5.01 9.40
N PHE A 224 6.03 -3.79 9.34
CA PHE A 224 6.90 -2.62 9.19
C PHE A 224 6.31 -1.39 9.86
N ASP A 225 7.20 -0.51 10.29
CA ASP A 225 6.88 0.80 10.83
C ASP A 225 7.27 1.89 9.83
N VAL A 226 6.45 2.93 9.74
CA VAL A 226 6.75 4.14 8.95
C VAL A 226 6.40 5.37 9.77
N GLY A 227 7.39 6.23 9.97
CA GLY A 227 7.18 7.58 10.48
C GLY A 227 7.09 8.56 9.33
N LEU A 228 6.08 9.43 9.35
CA LEU A 228 5.89 10.49 8.38
C LEU A 228 5.93 11.83 9.08
N ILE A 229 6.66 12.79 8.52
CA ILE A 229 6.63 14.19 8.91
C ILE A 229 6.19 15.00 7.70
N LEU A 230 5.08 15.70 7.80
CA LEU A 230 4.44 16.39 6.67
C LEU A 230 4.36 17.90 6.95
N ASP A 231 4.63 18.72 5.94
CA ASP A 231 4.28 20.14 5.96
C ASP A 231 2.76 20.28 5.82
N ARG A 232 2.13 20.92 6.78
CA ARG A 232 0.66 21.03 6.86
C ARG A 232 0.03 21.87 5.75
N ILE A 233 0.80 22.73 5.10
CA ILE A 233 0.31 23.60 4.02
C ILE A 233 0.41 22.88 2.68
N SER A 234 1.59 22.34 2.37
CA SER A 234 1.88 21.72 1.08
C SER A 234 1.58 20.21 1.01
N GLY A 235 1.40 19.55 2.15
CA GLY A 235 1.27 18.09 2.24
C GLY A 235 2.56 17.33 1.90
N ARG A 236 3.66 18.04 1.65
CA ARG A 236 4.93 17.39 1.30
C ARG A 236 5.58 16.77 2.53
N GLU A 237 6.22 15.64 2.31
CA GLU A 237 7.07 15.03 3.33
C GLU A 237 8.27 15.95 3.62
N VAL A 238 8.61 16.06 4.90
CA VAL A 238 9.72 16.87 5.41
C VAL A 238 10.78 15.93 5.97
N PRO A 239 11.88 15.70 5.23
CA PRO A 239 13.00 14.92 5.74
C PRO A 239 13.56 15.51 7.04
N ILE A 240 14.00 14.65 7.96
CA ILE A 240 14.58 15.10 9.23
C ILE A 240 15.77 16.05 9.03
N THR A 241 16.53 15.85 7.97
CA THR A 241 17.67 16.72 7.60
C THR A 241 17.27 18.14 7.18
N VAL A 242 16.01 18.36 6.83
CA VAL A 242 15.47 19.73 6.59
C VAL A 242 15.20 20.44 7.91
N ILE A 243 14.83 19.70 8.94
CA ILE A 243 14.57 20.24 10.29
C ILE A 243 15.89 20.37 11.06
N TRP A 244 16.72 19.32 10.97
CA TRP A 244 18.01 19.20 11.64
C TRP A 244 19.12 18.89 10.62
N PRO A 245 19.68 19.88 9.91
CA PRO A 245 20.69 19.63 8.86
C PRO A 245 21.93 18.86 9.34
N GLY A 246 22.26 18.98 10.62
CA GLY A 246 23.38 18.25 11.22
C GLY A 246 23.07 16.80 11.59
N VAL A 247 21.83 16.34 11.50
CA VAL A 247 21.43 14.94 11.79
C VAL A 247 21.46 14.13 10.51
N THR A 248 22.67 13.83 10.06
CA THR A 248 22.93 12.92 8.93
C THR A 248 22.63 11.46 9.31
N ALA A 249 22.52 10.55 8.32
CA ALA A 249 22.26 9.13 8.60
C ALA A 249 23.29 8.50 9.57
N PRO A 250 24.63 8.69 9.40
CA PRO A 250 25.60 8.16 10.37
C PRO A 250 25.44 8.75 11.78
N ARG A 251 25.07 10.03 11.87
CA ARG A 251 24.83 10.67 13.17
C ARG A 251 23.57 10.15 13.82
N LEU A 252 22.50 9.94 13.05
CA LEU A 252 21.26 9.36 13.54
C LEU A 252 21.52 7.96 14.10
N ASN A 253 22.28 7.13 13.38
CA ASN A 253 22.70 5.80 13.84
C ASN A 253 23.48 5.89 15.17
N SER A 254 24.45 6.79 15.27
CA SER A 254 25.20 7.01 16.52
C SER A 254 24.31 7.43 17.68
N LEU A 255 23.36 8.34 17.46
CA LEU A 255 22.41 8.79 18.47
C LEU A 255 21.47 7.67 18.90
N TYR A 256 21.01 6.87 17.94
CA TYR A 256 20.16 5.71 18.20
C TYR A 256 20.91 4.69 19.07
N LEU A 257 22.11 4.26 18.67
CA LEU A 257 22.91 3.28 19.40
C LEU A 257 23.30 3.77 20.81
N ALA A 258 23.47 5.07 21.00
CA ALA A 258 23.71 5.64 22.33
C ALA A 258 22.46 5.66 23.22
N GLY A 259 21.27 5.73 22.63
CA GLY A 259 20.00 5.84 23.35
C GLY A 259 19.29 4.50 23.58
N VAL A 260 19.50 3.51 22.71
CA VAL A 260 18.79 2.23 22.78
C VAL A 260 19.31 1.35 23.92
N LYS A 261 18.36 0.75 24.67
CA LYS A 261 18.65 -0.14 25.80
C LYS A 261 18.29 -1.58 25.41
N VAL A 262 19.16 -2.23 24.69
CA VAL A 262 18.98 -3.61 24.20
C VAL A 262 20.10 -4.53 24.74
N GLY A 263 19.84 -5.83 24.74
CA GLY A 263 20.83 -6.86 25.07
C GLY A 263 22.01 -6.92 24.08
N ALA A 264 23.05 -7.66 24.44
CA ALA A 264 24.28 -7.76 23.64
C ALA A 264 24.01 -8.23 22.20
N ASP A 265 23.22 -9.28 22.04
CA ASP A 265 22.91 -9.86 20.71
C ASP A 265 22.18 -8.86 19.80
N CYS A 266 21.22 -8.10 20.33
CA CYS A 266 20.55 -7.05 19.58
C CYS A 266 21.50 -5.89 19.27
N ARG A 267 22.40 -5.53 20.18
CA ARG A 267 23.37 -4.46 19.93
C ARG A 267 24.34 -4.85 18.81
N GLU A 268 24.82 -6.08 18.79
CA GLU A 268 25.64 -6.63 17.71
C GLU A 268 24.87 -6.57 16.38
N ALA A 269 23.64 -7.11 16.33
CA ALA A 269 22.81 -7.08 15.13
C ALA A 269 22.53 -5.66 14.59
N LEU A 270 22.36 -4.67 15.45
CA LEU A 270 22.15 -3.27 15.10
C LEU A 270 23.44 -2.57 14.63
N THR A 271 24.61 -2.98 15.13
CA THR A 271 25.90 -2.39 14.79
C THR A 271 26.42 -2.93 13.46
N ASP A 272 26.33 -4.25 13.25
CA ASP A 272 26.93 -4.91 12.09
C ASP A 272 26.16 -4.65 10.79
N ARG A 273 24.90 -4.25 10.85
CA ARG A 273 24.01 -4.14 9.68
C ARG A 273 23.75 -2.74 9.19
N ASP A 274 24.23 -1.71 9.91
CA ASP A 274 24.00 -0.29 9.58
C ASP A 274 22.53 -0.02 9.19
N PRO A 275 21.57 -0.19 10.12
CA PRO A 275 20.14 -0.16 9.81
C PRO A 275 19.73 1.21 9.26
N THR A 276 18.76 1.21 8.37
CA THR A 276 18.02 2.42 8.03
C THR A 276 17.03 2.75 9.14
N PHE A 277 16.54 3.99 9.16
CA PHE A 277 15.61 4.44 10.19
C PHE A 277 14.38 5.09 9.59
N THR A 278 13.25 4.82 10.20
CA THR A 278 12.07 5.65 10.08
C THR A 278 11.93 6.55 11.30
N ALA A 279 11.32 7.71 11.13
CA ALA A 279 11.18 8.66 12.24
C ALA A 279 9.87 9.44 12.18
N ASN A 280 9.30 9.70 13.36
CA ASN A 280 8.13 10.53 13.52
C ASN A 280 8.29 11.48 14.72
N LEU A 281 7.64 12.63 14.65
CA LEU A 281 7.61 13.58 15.77
C LEU A 281 6.59 13.12 16.83
N THR A 282 6.93 13.35 18.09
CA THR A 282 6.06 13.18 19.24
C THR A 282 6.12 14.44 20.11
N PRO A 283 5.23 14.64 21.09
CA PRO A 283 5.39 15.74 22.04
C PRO A 283 6.72 15.73 22.83
N ALA A 284 7.30 14.54 23.03
CA ALA A 284 8.54 14.35 23.80
C ALA A 284 9.81 14.53 22.96
N GLY A 285 9.74 14.37 21.63
CA GLY A 285 10.93 14.43 20.78
C GLY A 285 10.74 13.68 19.45
N LEU A 286 11.84 13.40 18.78
CA LEU A 286 11.91 12.61 17.57
C LEU A 286 11.94 11.12 17.96
N ALA A 287 10.87 10.41 17.67
CA ALA A 287 10.84 8.94 17.76
C ALA A 287 11.59 8.36 16.54
N VAL A 288 12.49 7.43 16.80
CA VAL A 288 13.35 6.80 15.77
C VAL A 288 13.26 5.30 15.94
N THR A 289 12.89 4.61 14.85
CA THR A 289 12.75 3.15 14.81
C THR A 289 13.65 2.59 13.71
N PRO A 290 14.50 1.59 13.98
CA PRO A 290 15.28 0.95 12.93
C PRO A 290 14.38 0.16 11.98
N THR A 291 14.73 0.19 10.70
CA THR A 291 14.02 -0.52 9.63
C THR A 291 15.02 -1.32 8.78
N GLY A 292 14.50 -2.23 7.95
CA GLY A 292 15.34 -3.05 7.08
C GLY A 292 16.12 -4.15 7.80
N LEU A 293 15.77 -4.42 9.06
CA LEU A 293 16.33 -5.56 9.79
C LEU A 293 15.77 -6.87 9.22
N PRO A 294 16.59 -7.94 9.14
CA PRO A 294 16.07 -9.25 8.78
C PRO A 294 15.10 -9.75 9.86
N HIS A 295 14.14 -10.58 9.46
CA HIS A 295 13.07 -11.06 10.33
C HIS A 295 13.56 -11.58 11.71
N VAL A 296 14.69 -12.31 11.74
CA VAL A 296 15.27 -12.82 12.99
C VAL A 296 15.75 -11.72 13.96
N ALA A 297 15.95 -10.50 13.49
CA ALA A 297 16.37 -9.34 14.26
C ALA A 297 15.25 -8.31 14.51
N PHE A 298 14.00 -8.60 14.09
CA PHE A 298 12.88 -7.68 14.33
C PHE A 298 12.64 -7.37 15.81
N ALA A 299 12.85 -8.35 16.69
CA ALA A 299 12.75 -8.14 18.12
C ALA A 299 13.74 -7.09 18.67
N CYS A 300 14.76 -6.72 17.87
CA CYS A 300 15.75 -5.69 18.21
C CYS A 300 15.35 -4.28 17.72
N ALA A 301 14.23 -4.15 16.98
CA ALA A 301 13.77 -2.89 16.40
C ALA A 301 13.06 -2.00 17.43
N GLU A 302 13.74 -1.66 18.52
CA GLU A 302 13.16 -0.79 19.55
C GLU A 302 13.09 0.67 19.09
N THR A 303 11.95 1.33 19.32
CA THR A 303 11.81 2.77 19.11
C THR A 303 12.39 3.53 20.29
N ILE A 304 13.28 4.47 20.01
CA ILE A 304 13.74 5.44 21.02
C ILE A 304 13.18 6.83 20.73
N VAL A 305 13.13 7.68 21.76
CA VAL A 305 12.76 9.09 21.59
C VAL A 305 13.98 9.97 21.89
N LEU A 306 14.44 10.72 20.88
CA LEU A 306 15.47 11.73 21.03
C LEU A 306 14.83 13.06 21.44
N PRO A 307 15.05 13.56 22.66
CA PRO A 307 14.42 14.81 23.10
C PRO A 307 14.79 15.99 22.20
N TYR A 308 13.86 16.89 21.92
CA TYR A 308 14.13 18.08 21.09
C TYR A 308 15.30 18.91 21.64
N ALA A 309 15.44 19.00 22.96
CA ALA A 309 16.56 19.73 23.58
C ALA A 309 17.92 19.18 23.13
N SER A 310 18.07 17.86 22.99
CA SER A 310 19.31 17.24 22.52
C SER A 310 19.58 17.46 21.05
N LEU A 311 18.54 17.72 20.25
CA LEU A 311 18.64 17.95 18.81
C LEU A 311 18.80 19.45 18.46
N ARG A 312 18.60 20.36 19.41
CA ARG A 312 18.53 21.81 19.17
C ARG A 312 19.80 22.38 18.51
N GLY A 313 20.98 21.86 18.87
CA GLY A 313 22.26 22.33 18.31
C GLY A 313 22.44 22.02 16.82
N TRP A 314 21.63 21.11 16.26
CA TRP A 314 21.64 20.76 14.83
C TRP A 314 20.47 21.34 14.04
N ALA A 315 19.53 22.02 14.72
CA ALA A 315 18.40 22.66 14.06
C ALA A 315 18.83 24.01 13.43
N ASP A 316 18.19 24.35 12.31
CA ASP A 316 18.34 25.72 11.76
C ASP A 316 17.37 26.68 12.46
N PRO A 317 17.88 27.64 13.28
CA PRO A 317 17.02 28.58 13.99
C PRO A 317 16.20 29.52 13.08
N ARG A 318 16.58 29.65 11.81
CA ARG A 318 15.86 30.41 10.78
C ARG A 318 14.95 29.54 9.94
N GLY A 319 15.02 28.21 10.11
CA GLY A 319 14.20 27.25 9.40
C GLY A 319 12.71 27.43 9.71
N VAL A 320 11.88 27.25 8.71
CA VAL A 320 10.42 27.47 8.81
C VAL A 320 9.73 26.58 9.84
N TYR A 321 10.36 25.45 10.20
CA TYR A 321 9.83 24.46 11.14
C TYR A 321 10.39 24.62 12.56
N PHE A 322 11.39 25.50 12.78
CA PHE A 322 12.07 25.64 14.07
C PHE A 322 11.09 25.96 15.22
N ARG A 323 10.16 26.88 14.97
CA ARG A 323 9.20 27.33 16.00
C ARG A 323 8.15 26.27 16.38
N ASP A 324 7.93 25.28 15.54
CA ASP A 324 7.03 24.16 15.86
C ASP A 324 7.57 23.29 17.00
N LEU A 325 8.91 23.17 17.07
CA LEU A 325 9.61 22.25 17.96
C LEU A 325 10.31 22.98 19.11
N TYR A 326 10.62 24.25 18.92
CA TYR A 326 11.31 25.12 19.88
C TYR A 326 10.54 26.42 20.11
N PRO A 327 9.33 26.32 20.72
CA PRO A 327 8.57 27.53 21.06
C PRO A 327 9.37 28.41 22.02
N ARG A 328 9.10 29.73 21.98
CA ARG A 328 9.74 30.69 22.87
C ARG A 328 9.18 30.63 24.27
#